data_902df46cf8966dbe4963e893c06420d1
#
_entry.id   902df46cf8966dbe4963e893c06420d1
#
_cell.length_a   1.000
_cell.length_b   1.000
_cell.length_c   1.000
_cell.angle_alpha   90.00
_cell.angle_beta   90.00
_cell.angle_gamma   90.00
#
_symmetry.space_group_name_H-M   'P 1'
#
loop_
_entity.id
_entity.type
_entity.pdbx_description
1 polymer ?
#
loop_
_entity_poly.entity_id
_entity_poly.type
_entity_poly.pdbx_seq_one_letter_code
_entity_poly.pdbx_strand_id
1 'polypeptide(L)' 'MTKTLVILILLFDGTLVQERYSLSRSMSVHECLLFADDHREAISKYIEFEDSMKNGWYLNDGRGTIQGFICE' A
#
# COMPACT_ATOMS: atom_id res chain seq x y z
N MET A 1 -1.24 -8.83 18.48
CA MET A 1 -0.17 -8.11 17.76
C MET A 1 -0.15 -8.54 16.31
N THR A 2 0.28 -7.67 15.43
CA THR A 2 0.28 -7.95 14.00
C THR A 2 1.61 -8.55 13.56
N LYS A 3 1.56 -9.45 12.60
CA LYS A 3 2.74 -10.12 12.01
C LYS A 3 2.78 -10.00 10.50
N THR A 4 1.68 -9.57 9.89
CA THR A 4 1.55 -9.49 8.44
C THR A 4 0.99 -8.15 8.03
N LEU A 5 1.64 -7.51 7.08
CA LEU A 5 1.13 -6.33 6.39
C LEU A 5 0.52 -6.76 5.07
N VAL A 6 -0.74 -6.41 4.85
CA VAL A 6 -1.44 -6.66 3.59
C VAL A 6 -1.59 -5.34 2.86
N ILE A 7 -1.14 -5.27 1.62
CA ILE A 7 -1.26 -4.10 0.78
C ILE A 7 -2.35 -4.37 -0.26
N LEU A 8 -3.33 -3.47 -0.32
CA LEU A 8 -4.42 -3.55 -1.29
C LEU A 8 -4.02 -2.72 -2.51
N ILE A 9 -3.93 -3.38 -3.67
CA ILE A 9 -3.49 -2.75 -4.92
C ILE A 9 -4.60 -2.91 -5.95
N LEU A 10 -4.99 -1.79 -6.56
CA LEU A 10 -5.88 -1.80 -7.71
C LEU A 10 -5.04 -1.74 -8.98
N LEU A 11 -5.05 -2.81 -9.75
CA LEU A 11 -4.35 -2.87 -11.03
C LEU A 11 -5.09 -2.02 -12.07
N PHE A 12 -4.37 -1.58 -13.10
CA PHE A 12 -4.96 -0.74 -14.13
C PHE A 12 -6.03 -1.46 -14.97
N ASP A 13 -6.08 -2.78 -14.94
CA ASP A 13 -7.16 -3.55 -15.57
C ASP A 13 -8.43 -3.64 -14.73
N GLY A 14 -8.44 -3.03 -13.54
CA GLY A 14 -9.58 -3.04 -12.63
C GLY A 14 -9.55 -4.16 -11.60
N THR A 15 -8.56 -5.05 -11.63
CA THR A 15 -8.43 -6.14 -10.65
C THR A 15 -7.87 -5.62 -9.33
N LEU A 16 -8.53 -5.97 -8.23
CA LEU A 16 -8.02 -5.69 -6.88
C LEU A 16 -7.23 -6.90 -6.39
N VAL A 17 -5.98 -6.67 -6.01
CA VAL A 17 -5.10 -7.72 -5.47
C VAL A 17 -4.60 -7.36 -4.08
N GLN A 18 -4.25 -8.39 -3.33
CA GLN A 18 -3.66 -8.24 -2.00
C GLN A 18 -2.24 -8.80 -2.03
N GLU A 19 -1.28 -8.00 -1.61
CA GLU A 19 0.10 -8.48 -1.42
C GLU A 19 0.37 -8.57 0.08
N ARG A 20 0.88 -9.71 0.52
CA ARG A 20 1.15 -9.99 1.93
C ARG A 20 2.64 -9.97 2.20
N TYR A 21 3.02 -9.25 3.24
CA TYR A 21 4.42 -9.16 3.68
C TYR A 21 4.50 -9.60 5.13
N SER A 22 5.39 -10.57 5.39
CA SER A 22 5.69 -10.97 6.77
C SER A 22 6.54 -9.90 7.42
N LEU A 23 6.10 -9.42 8.57
CA LEU A 23 6.86 -8.46 9.35
C LEU A 23 8.03 -9.19 10.05
N SER A 24 9.16 -8.52 10.19
CA SER A 24 10.35 -9.10 10.83
C SER A 24 10.16 -9.39 12.32
N ARG A 25 9.17 -8.73 12.93
CA ARG A 25 8.78 -8.95 14.32
C ARG A 25 7.30 -8.66 14.48
N SER A 26 6.72 -9.12 15.58
CA SER A 26 5.36 -8.74 15.94
C SER A 26 5.30 -7.25 16.27
N MET A 27 4.30 -6.57 15.78
CA MET A 27 4.11 -5.14 15.94
C MET A 27 2.70 -4.83 16.45
N SER A 28 2.54 -3.72 17.18
CA SER A 28 1.22 -3.18 17.42
C SER A 28 0.60 -2.71 16.09
N VAL A 29 -0.71 -2.52 16.07
CA VAL A 29 -1.38 -1.96 14.87
C VAL A 29 -0.79 -0.61 14.51
N HIS A 30 -0.54 0.25 15.51
CA HIS A 30 0.05 1.57 15.28
C HIS A 30 1.43 1.48 14.63
N GLU A 31 2.31 0.62 15.14
CA GLU A 31 3.64 0.40 14.56
C GLU A 31 3.54 -0.15 13.13
N CYS A 32 2.62 -1.09 12.90
CA CYS A 32 2.40 -1.66 11.57
C CYS A 32 1.94 -0.59 10.57
N LEU A 33 1.07 0.32 10.97
CA LEU A 33 0.61 1.40 10.10
C LEU A 33 1.72 2.41 9.79
N LEU A 34 2.60 2.71 10.74
CA LEU A 34 3.77 3.55 10.49
C LEU A 34 4.73 2.86 9.51
N PHE A 35 4.95 1.57 9.68
CA PHE A 35 5.75 0.78 8.76
C PHE A 35 5.12 0.77 7.35
N ALA A 36 3.79 0.66 7.27
CA ALA A 36 3.06 0.70 6.01
C ALA A 36 3.24 2.03 5.29
N ASP A 37 3.20 3.15 6.00
CA ASP A 37 3.42 4.47 5.42
C ASP A 37 4.82 4.59 4.81
N ASP A 38 5.85 4.16 5.54
CA ASP A 38 7.22 4.16 5.04
C ASP A 38 7.38 3.24 3.83
N HIS A 39 6.76 2.07 3.88
CA HIS A 39 6.81 1.10 2.78
C HIS A 39 6.13 1.66 1.52
N ARG A 40 4.99 2.33 1.69
CA ARG A 40 4.28 2.97 0.58
C ARG A 40 5.17 3.99 -0.12
N GLU A 41 5.88 4.83 0.63
CA GLU A 41 6.79 5.82 0.04
C GLU A 41 7.96 5.16 -0.69
N ALA A 42 8.39 3.98 -0.23
CA ALA A 42 9.49 3.26 -0.86
C ALA A 42 9.11 2.62 -2.20
N ILE A 43 7.86 2.16 -2.35
CA ILE A 43 7.43 1.38 -3.52
C ILE A 43 6.54 2.16 -4.50
N SER A 44 6.15 3.39 -4.14
CA SER A 44 5.19 4.15 -4.95
C SER A 44 5.46 5.64 -4.83
N LYS A 45 4.77 6.43 -5.66
CA LYS A 45 4.79 7.89 -5.60
C LYS A 45 3.37 8.42 -5.61
N TYR A 46 3.13 9.45 -4.81
CA TYR A 46 1.87 10.17 -4.87
C TYR A 46 1.88 11.09 -6.08
N ILE A 47 0.87 10.94 -6.94
CA ILE A 47 0.72 11.74 -8.16
C ILE A 47 -0.59 12.50 -8.08
N GLU A 48 -0.53 13.81 -8.31
CA GLU A 48 -1.70 14.66 -8.40
C GLU A 48 -1.99 14.96 -9.87
N PHE A 49 -3.28 14.87 -10.22
CA PHE A 49 -3.78 15.19 -11.55
C PHE A 49 -4.78 16.34 -11.47
N GLU A 50 -5.08 16.96 -12.59
CA GLU A 50 -6.17 17.95 -12.67
C GLU A 50 -7.52 17.35 -12.23
N ASP A 51 -7.78 16.12 -12.65
CA ASP A 51 -8.88 15.33 -12.13
C ASP A 51 -8.48 14.71 -10.80
N SER A 52 -8.95 15.29 -9.69
CA SER A 52 -8.60 14.86 -8.35
C SER A 52 -8.98 13.40 -8.05
N MET A 53 -9.93 12.83 -8.79
CA MET A 53 -10.32 11.43 -8.64
C MET A 53 -9.20 10.46 -9.06
N LYS A 54 -8.24 10.95 -9.84
CA LYS A 54 -7.09 10.16 -10.28
C LYS A 54 -5.89 10.28 -9.35
N ASN A 55 -5.94 11.18 -8.37
CA ASN A 55 -4.87 11.35 -7.40
C ASN A 55 -4.68 10.07 -6.60
N GLY A 56 -3.46 9.70 -6.35
CA GLY A 56 -3.17 8.52 -5.55
C GLY A 56 -1.71 8.10 -5.57
N TRP A 57 -1.46 6.98 -4.92
CA TRP A 57 -0.13 6.39 -4.82
C TRP A 57 0.04 5.37 -5.95
N TYR A 58 0.85 5.73 -6.93
CA TYR A 58 1.10 4.90 -8.11
C TYR A 58 2.38 4.09 -7.90
N LEU A 59 2.26 2.78 -8.05
CA LEU A 59 3.40 1.87 -7.88
C LEU A 59 4.51 2.21 -8.88
N ASN A 60 5.75 2.19 -8.41
CA ASN A 60 6.92 2.49 -9.24
C ASN A 60 7.10 1.49 -10.38
N ASP A 61 6.60 0.25 -10.21
CA ASP A 61 6.65 -0.79 -11.25
C ASP A 61 5.55 -0.67 -12.30
N GLY A 62 4.63 0.28 -12.16
CA GLY A 62 3.59 0.55 -13.14
C GLY A 62 2.38 -0.38 -13.12
N ARG A 63 2.24 -1.26 -12.14
CA ARG A 63 1.13 -2.22 -12.07
C ARG A 63 -0.21 -1.58 -11.75
N GLY A 64 -0.22 -0.52 -10.94
CA GLY A 64 -1.47 0.08 -10.49
C GLY A 64 -1.26 1.04 -9.34
N THR A 65 -2.29 1.19 -8.50
CA THR A 65 -2.32 2.12 -7.39
C THR A 65 -2.54 1.40 -6.06
N ILE A 66 -1.96 1.94 -5.00
CA ILE A 66 -2.19 1.44 -3.65
C ILE A 66 -3.51 2.01 -3.13
N GLN A 67 -4.41 1.14 -2.68
CA GLN A 67 -5.72 1.53 -2.15
C GLN A 67 -5.76 1.58 -0.64
N GLY A 68 -4.92 0.81 0.02
CA GLY A 68 -4.89 0.81 1.47
C GLY A 68 -4.04 -0.32 2.04
N PHE A 69 -4.08 -0.43 3.37
CA PHE A 69 -3.31 -1.42 4.11
C PHE A 69 -4.18 -2.08 5.16
N ILE A 70 -3.88 -3.34 5.42
CA ILE A 70 -4.47 -4.11 6.53
C ILE A 70 -3.31 -4.70 7.32
N CYS A 71 -3.37 -4.55 8.63
CA CYS A 71 -2.41 -5.16 9.55
C CYS A 71 -3.06 -6.36 10.24
N GLU A 72 -2.50 -7.54 10.01
CA GLU A 72 -3.02 -8.81 10.55
C GLU A 72 -2.07 -9.45 11.55
#